data_50854ff23cfb968dddc8b54052b7a9e6
#
_entry.id   50854ff23cfb968dddc8b54052b7a9e6
#
_cell.length_a   1.000
_cell.length_b   1.000
_cell.length_c   1.000
_cell.angle_alpha   90.00
_cell.angle_beta   90.00
_cell.angle_gamma   90.00
#
_symmetry.space_group_name_H-M   'P 1'
#
loop_
_entity.id
_entity.type
_entity.pdbx_description
1 polymer ?
#
loop_
_entity_poly.entity_id
_entity_poly.type
_entity_poly.pdbx_seq_one_letter_code
_entity_poly.pdbx_strand_id
1 'polypeptide(L)'
;MGKYHWSVEQIEQLRQLILVHNDILILPHTAPDGDALGSTLAWAKVLQAVHPTAKVRVLSPDYIENYISWLPYIDELLIYPEEETACLRTVANADLIIHLDHNQSSRLRYAPLVEAVNQAQAPHILIDHHLDPDPTFTLCFSYPEASATCELMHALILSLGWEEYITSEIATLLLTGIITDTGRFMYSHISPELFASVSDLLARGANYSHIIDRLTYHNPELQVRLQGYVLDQKLEIYPALRAACITLTQAELLRFGATKGDTEGLVNIPLTIEGINCCCFIREDKTQVKLSFRSTGSFPVNQLASAGFGGGGHLNAAGAEHQGSIQEAKNIYLCELRKLRDQEAIHG
;
A
#
# COMPACT_ATOMS: atom_id res chain seq x y z
N MET A 1 19.77 -0.39 -20.34
CA MET A 1 19.73 0.59 -19.23
C MET A 1 18.42 0.35 -18.50
N GLY A 2 18.45 0.15 -17.21
CA GLY A 2 17.22 -0.15 -16.44
C GLY A 2 16.27 1.06 -16.39
N LYS A 3 15.01 0.82 -16.05
CA LYS A 3 13.97 1.85 -15.85
C LYS A 3 14.39 2.89 -14.79
N TYR A 4 15.15 2.47 -13.78
CA TYR A 4 15.57 3.29 -12.66
C TYR A 4 16.99 3.81 -12.81
N HIS A 5 17.23 5.07 -12.40
CA HIS A 5 18.49 5.80 -12.61
C HIS A 5 19.24 6.04 -11.30
N TRP A 6 19.49 4.98 -10.52
CA TRP A 6 20.44 5.09 -9.40
C TRP A 6 21.88 4.99 -9.89
N SER A 7 22.77 5.70 -9.21
CA SER A 7 24.20 5.67 -9.54
C SER A 7 24.89 4.44 -8.95
N VAL A 8 26.04 4.09 -9.50
CA VAL A 8 26.91 3.03 -8.94
C VAL A 8 27.27 3.34 -7.48
N GLU A 9 27.49 4.61 -7.18
CA GLU A 9 27.83 5.09 -5.83
C GLU A 9 26.65 4.85 -4.86
N GLN A 10 25.40 5.09 -5.28
CA GLN A 10 24.23 4.84 -4.44
C GLN A 10 24.06 3.33 -4.15
N ILE A 11 24.26 2.46 -5.14
CA ILE A 11 24.20 1.01 -4.96
C ILE A 11 25.31 0.53 -4.04
N GLU A 12 26.54 1.04 -4.20
CA GLU A 12 27.63 0.68 -3.31
C GLU A 12 27.43 1.22 -1.88
N GLN A 13 26.89 2.41 -1.73
CA GLN A 13 26.52 2.97 -0.43
C GLN A 13 25.45 2.11 0.27
N LEU A 14 24.43 1.66 -0.46
CA LEU A 14 23.41 0.73 0.07
C LEU A 14 24.05 -0.56 0.54
N ARG A 15 24.91 -1.15 -0.31
CA ARG A 15 25.65 -2.38 0.02
C ARG A 15 26.48 -2.21 1.31
N GLN A 16 27.23 -1.13 1.42
CA GLN A 16 28.06 -0.84 2.59
C GLN A 16 27.23 -0.66 3.85
N LEU A 17 26.15 0.13 3.79
CA LEU A 17 25.24 0.32 4.92
C LEU A 17 24.69 -1.02 5.43
N ILE A 18 24.30 -1.92 4.52
CA ILE A 18 23.78 -3.24 4.91
C ILE A 18 24.87 -4.11 5.57
N LEU A 19 26.06 -4.17 4.99
CA LEU A 19 27.09 -5.11 5.42
C LEU A 19 27.83 -4.70 6.70
N VAL A 20 27.79 -3.41 7.09
CA VAL A 20 28.47 -2.93 8.31
C VAL A 20 27.55 -2.90 9.53
N HIS A 21 26.23 -2.96 9.36
CA HIS A 21 25.26 -2.94 10.46
C HIS A 21 24.76 -4.33 10.80
N ASN A 22 24.48 -4.58 12.09
CA ASN A 22 24.16 -5.93 12.58
C ASN A 22 22.78 -6.05 13.22
N ASP A 23 22.08 -4.95 13.47
CA ASP A 23 20.74 -4.92 14.03
C ASP A 23 19.82 -4.10 13.10
N ILE A 24 19.34 -4.75 12.04
CA ILE A 24 18.61 -4.10 10.94
C ILE A 24 17.11 -4.21 11.18
N LEU A 25 16.43 -3.06 11.21
CA LEU A 25 14.99 -2.96 11.32
C LEU A 25 14.37 -2.52 10.00
N ILE A 26 13.33 -3.23 9.54
CA ILE A 26 12.57 -2.91 8.34
C ILE A 26 11.14 -2.53 8.74
N LEU A 27 10.64 -1.42 8.22
CA LEU A 27 9.35 -0.84 8.55
C LEU A 27 8.48 -0.67 7.31
N PRO A 28 7.31 -1.34 7.20
CA PRO A 28 6.23 -0.99 6.27
C PRO A 28 5.37 0.16 6.81
N HIS A 29 4.41 0.66 6.01
CA HIS A 29 3.40 1.59 6.49
C HIS A 29 2.32 0.92 7.36
N THR A 30 1.49 1.75 8.06
CA THR A 30 0.30 1.27 8.80
C THR A 30 -0.73 0.66 7.87
N ALA A 31 -1.47 -0.34 8.36
CA ALA A 31 -2.37 -1.18 7.57
C ALA A 31 -1.67 -1.71 6.30
N PRO A 32 -0.56 -2.44 6.47
CA PRO A 32 0.27 -2.86 5.35
C PRO A 32 -0.50 -3.77 4.42
N ASP A 33 -0.34 -3.52 3.13
CA ASP A 33 -0.93 -4.30 2.05
C ASP A 33 0.05 -5.32 1.46
N GLY A 34 -0.27 -5.86 0.28
CA GLY A 34 0.57 -6.87 -0.36
C GLY A 34 1.92 -6.33 -0.83
N ASP A 35 2.01 -5.03 -1.19
CA ASP A 35 3.27 -4.42 -1.62
C ASP A 35 4.17 -4.11 -0.42
N ALA A 36 3.61 -3.51 0.63
CA ALA A 36 4.33 -3.24 1.87
C ALA A 36 4.89 -4.51 2.52
N LEU A 37 4.08 -5.58 2.63
CA LEU A 37 4.54 -6.85 3.20
C LEU A 37 5.43 -7.64 2.24
N GLY A 38 5.09 -7.67 0.96
CA GLY A 38 5.87 -8.34 -0.08
C GLY A 38 7.30 -7.80 -0.14
N SER A 39 7.46 -6.48 -0.18
CA SER A 39 8.76 -5.81 -0.22
C SER A 39 9.56 -6.02 1.07
N THR A 40 8.94 -5.82 2.25
CA THR A 40 9.62 -5.91 3.54
C THR A 40 10.07 -7.33 3.88
N LEU A 41 9.19 -8.32 3.69
CA LEU A 41 9.52 -9.73 3.97
C LEU A 41 10.55 -10.26 2.97
N ALA A 42 10.41 -9.95 1.67
CA ALA A 42 11.38 -10.33 0.66
C ALA A 42 12.77 -9.74 0.98
N TRP A 43 12.82 -8.45 1.29
CA TRP A 43 14.08 -7.79 1.63
C TRP A 43 14.72 -8.37 2.88
N ALA A 44 13.92 -8.60 3.93
CA ALA A 44 14.43 -9.23 5.15
C ALA A 44 15.12 -10.58 4.87
N LYS A 45 14.52 -11.42 4.02
CA LYS A 45 15.10 -12.74 3.69
C LYS A 45 16.35 -12.64 2.82
N VAL A 46 16.40 -11.70 1.88
CA VAL A 46 17.61 -11.42 1.12
C VAL A 46 18.74 -10.95 2.06
N LEU A 47 18.44 -10.00 2.96
CA LEU A 47 19.46 -9.51 3.90
C LEU A 47 19.96 -10.59 4.86
N GLN A 48 19.08 -11.46 5.36
CA GLN A 48 19.47 -12.60 6.21
C GLN A 48 20.39 -13.57 5.45
N ALA A 49 20.18 -13.75 4.13
CA ALA A 49 21.04 -14.62 3.32
C ALA A 49 22.39 -13.97 3.00
N VAL A 50 22.40 -12.67 2.69
CA VAL A 50 23.61 -11.90 2.36
C VAL A 50 24.47 -11.61 3.58
N HIS A 51 23.86 -11.37 4.74
CA HIS A 51 24.52 -11.04 6.00
C HIS A 51 24.02 -11.94 7.14
N PRO A 52 24.42 -13.23 7.19
CA PRO A 52 23.85 -14.22 8.11
C PRO A 52 24.08 -13.93 9.60
N THR A 53 25.03 -13.05 9.93
CA THR A 53 25.32 -12.67 11.33
C THR A 53 24.47 -11.49 11.80
N ALA A 54 23.84 -10.76 10.89
CA ALA A 54 22.95 -9.65 11.24
C ALA A 54 21.60 -10.16 11.75
N LYS A 55 21.03 -9.42 12.70
CA LYS A 55 19.62 -9.58 13.11
C LYS A 55 18.77 -8.70 12.22
N VAL A 56 18.03 -9.30 11.32
CA VAL A 56 17.09 -8.58 10.47
C VAL A 56 15.68 -8.84 10.97
N ARG A 57 14.93 -7.78 11.26
CA ARG A 57 13.56 -7.85 11.79
C ARG A 57 12.65 -6.95 11.01
N VAL A 58 11.43 -7.42 10.77
CA VAL A 58 10.35 -6.60 10.20
C VAL A 58 9.36 -6.30 11.31
N LEU A 59 9.03 -5.01 11.49
CA LEU A 59 8.05 -4.54 12.46
C LEU A 59 6.88 -3.93 11.72
N SER A 60 5.71 -4.58 11.77
CA SER A 60 4.47 -4.04 11.26
C SER A 60 3.86 -3.07 12.27
N PRO A 61 3.53 -1.82 11.87
CA PRO A 61 2.85 -0.88 12.75
C PRO A 61 1.42 -1.30 13.09
N ASP A 62 0.80 -2.20 12.32
CA ASP A 62 -0.61 -2.58 12.46
C ASP A 62 -0.80 -4.09 12.31
N TYR A 63 -2.00 -4.58 12.65
CA TYR A 63 -2.39 -5.96 12.39
C TYR A 63 -2.42 -6.27 10.90
N ILE A 64 -2.15 -7.54 10.57
CA ILE A 64 -2.15 -8.02 9.20
C ILE A 64 -3.58 -8.38 8.78
N GLU A 65 -4.01 -7.88 7.65
CA GLU A 65 -5.33 -8.19 7.10
C GLU A 65 -5.41 -9.65 6.61
N ASN A 66 -6.58 -10.27 6.80
CA ASN A 66 -6.77 -11.70 6.50
C ASN A 66 -6.45 -12.09 5.06
N TYR A 67 -6.72 -11.20 4.09
CA TYR A 67 -6.52 -11.50 2.65
C TYR A 67 -5.06 -11.70 2.25
N ILE A 68 -4.10 -11.23 3.09
CA ILE A 68 -2.65 -11.37 2.87
C ILE A 68 -1.93 -12.14 3.98
N SER A 69 -2.65 -12.65 4.99
CA SER A 69 -2.09 -13.43 6.11
C SER A 69 -1.44 -14.76 5.70
N TRP A 70 -1.61 -15.18 4.46
CA TRP A 70 -1.03 -16.39 3.89
C TRP A 70 0.38 -16.20 3.31
N LEU A 71 0.90 -14.97 3.30
CA LEU A 71 2.22 -14.68 2.75
C LEU A 71 3.32 -15.48 3.47
N PRO A 72 4.35 -15.94 2.75
CA PRO A 72 5.51 -16.57 3.37
C PRO A 72 6.12 -15.68 4.45
N TYR A 73 6.57 -16.28 5.55
CA TYR A 73 7.28 -15.62 6.67
C TYR A 73 6.44 -14.60 7.45
N ILE A 74 5.13 -14.57 7.27
CA ILE A 74 4.22 -13.63 7.95
C ILE A 74 4.29 -13.77 9.48
N ASP A 75 4.51 -14.98 9.98
CA ASP A 75 4.60 -15.30 11.41
C ASP A 75 5.90 -14.79 12.07
N GLU A 76 6.85 -14.26 11.28
CA GLU A 76 8.11 -13.70 11.79
C GLU A 76 8.02 -12.20 12.07
N LEU A 77 6.87 -11.57 11.77
CA LEU A 77 6.66 -10.14 12.00
C LEU A 77 6.54 -9.82 13.49
N LEU A 78 7.15 -8.72 13.90
CA LEU A 78 6.78 -8.04 15.14
C LEU A 78 5.55 -7.18 14.86
N ILE A 79 4.48 -7.36 15.64
CA ILE A 79 3.24 -6.61 15.48
C ILE A 79 3.13 -5.57 16.60
N TYR A 80 3.21 -4.28 16.25
CA TYR A 80 3.27 -3.20 17.25
C TYR A 80 2.09 -3.21 18.24
N PRO A 81 0.81 -3.35 17.82
CA PRO A 81 -0.31 -3.40 18.77
C PRO A 81 -0.29 -4.60 19.73
N GLU A 82 0.42 -5.66 19.42
CA GLU A 82 0.53 -6.85 20.27
C GLU A 82 1.70 -6.77 21.24
N GLU A 83 2.82 -6.19 20.79
CA GLU A 83 4.11 -6.22 21.50
C GLU A 83 4.76 -4.83 21.57
N GLU A 84 4.00 -3.78 21.91
CA GLU A 84 4.48 -2.39 21.89
C GLU A 84 5.86 -2.21 22.55
N THR A 85 6.02 -2.71 23.78
CA THR A 85 7.29 -2.57 24.52
C THR A 85 8.47 -3.27 23.81
N ALA A 86 8.25 -4.45 23.23
CA ALA A 86 9.27 -5.17 22.49
C ALA A 86 9.61 -4.46 21.17
N CYS A 87 8.59 -3.93 20.48
CA CYS A 87 8.76 -3.16 19.27
C CYS A 87 9.56 -1.87 19.50
N LEU A 88 9.20 -1.07 20.51
CA LEU A 88 9.95 0.16 20.87
C LEU A 88 11.40 -0.15 21.26
N ARG A 89 11.64 -1.25 21.96
CA ARG A 89 12.99 -1.70 22.28
C ARG A 89 13.76 -2.13 21.02
N THR A 90 13.07 -2.73 20.04
CA THR A 90 13.67 -3.11 18.76
C THR A 90 14.09 -1.86 17.98
N VAL A 91 13.26 -0.82 17.94
CA VAL A 91 13.61 0.47 17.32
C VAL A 91 14.84 1.08 18.01
N ALA A 92 14.86 1.12 19.35
CA ALA A 92 15.95 1.71 20.12
C ALA A 92 17.30 1.00 19.94
N ASN A 93 17.29 -0.30 19.63
CA ASN A 93 18.51 -1.11 19.44
C ASN A 93 18.95 -1.20 17.99
N ALA A 94 18.12 -0.79 17.02
CA ALA A 94 18.47 -0.85 15.62
C ALA A 94 19.67 0.06 15.31
N ASP A 95 20.62 -0.46 14.57
CA ASP A 95 21.77 0.28 14.05
C ASP A 95 21.61 0.64 12.57
N LEU A 96 20.55 0.12 11.90
CA LEU A 96 20.07 0.51 10.59
C LEU A 96 18.55 0.38 10.52
N ILE A 97 17.87 1.42 10.03
CA ILE A 97 16.41 1.40 9.82
C ILE A 97 16.10 1.57 8.34
N ILE A 98 15.31 0.67 7.78
CA ILE A 98 14.92 0.67 6.36
C ILE A 98 13.41 0.85 6.27
N HIS A 99 12.99 1.89 5.60
CA HIS A 99 11.59 2.23 5.34
C HIS A 99 11.21 1.74 3.96
N LEU A 100 10.17 0.91 3.87
CA LEU A 100 9.67 0.37 2.61
C LEU A 100 8.20 0.72 2.44
N ASP A 101 7.87 1.18 1.23
CA ASP A 101 6.51 1.46 0.80
C ASP A 101 5.80 2.57 1.59
N HIS A 102 6.57 3.55 2.03
CA HIS A 102 6.04 4.80 2.60
C HIS A 102 7.08 5.92 2.58
N ASN A 103 6.63 7.12 2.30
CA ASN A 103 7.49 8.28 2.05
C ASN A 103 7.95 9.03 3.32
N GLN A 104 7.38 8.74 4.49
CA GLN A 104 7.67 9.45 5.74
C GLN A 104 7.22 8.65 6.96
N SER A 105 7.87 8.87 8.12
CA SER A 105 7.61 8.14 9.37
C SER A 105 6.20 8.35 9.94
N SER A 106 5.50 9.44 9.61
CA SER A 106 4.11 9.68 10.02
C SER A 106 3.14 8.59 9.50
N ARG A 107 3.53 7.85 8.46
CA ARG A 107 2.78 6.71 7.92
C ARG A 107 2.80 5.49 8.84
N LEU A 108 3.56 5.51 9.92
CA LEU A 108 3.55 4.49 10.97
C LEU A 108 2.39 4.67 11.97
N ARG A 109 1.66 5.80 11.92
CA ARG A 109 0.42 6.11 12.64
C ARG A 109 0.54 6.28 14.16
N TYR A 110 1.12 5.34 14.89
CA TYR A 110 1.16 5.37 16.37
C TYR A 110 2.22 6.37 16.84
N ALA A 111 1.78 7.42 17.57
CA ALA A 111 2.67 8.50 18.00
C ALA A 111 3.92 8.01 18.75
N PRO A 112 3.85 7.05 19.71
CA PRO A 112 5.05 6.55 20.37
C PRO A 112 6.03 5.84 19.43
N LEU A 113 5.52 5.10 18.42
CA LEU A 113 6.36 4.43 17.42
C LEU A 113 7.02 5.46 16.48
N VAL A 114 6.25 6.43 15.98
CA VAL A 114 6.74 7.53 15.14
C VAL A 114 7.83 8.32 15.87
N GLU A 115 7.60 8.65 17.15
CA GLU A 115 8.56 9.37 17.97
C GLU A 115 9.85 8.56 18.19
N ALA A 116 9.73 7.27 18.53
CA ALA A 116 10.88 6.39 18.71
C ALA A 116 11.72 6.27 17.42
N VAL A 117 11.08 6.11 16.26
CA VAL A 117 11.75 6.03 14.96
C VAL A 117 12.44 7.36 14.63
N ASN A 118 11.78 8.50 14.84
CA ASN A 118 12.36 9.81 14.57
C ASN A 118 13.53 10.18 15.50
N GLN A 119 13.56 9.62 16.72
CA GLN A 119 14.64 9.84 17.68
C GLN A 119 15.81 8.85 17.53
N ALA A 120 15.63 7.78 16.74
CA ALA A 120 16.67 6.79 16.52
C ALA A 120 17.89 7.44 15.85
N GLN A 121 19.09 7.11 16.36
CA GLN A 121 20.36 7.64 15.83
C GLN A 121 20.93 6.80 14.69
N ALA A 122 20.27 5.68 14.37
CA ALA A 122 20.63 4.83 13.25
C ALA A 122 20.48 5.58 11.91
N PRO A 123 21.27 5.27 10.88
CA PRO A 123 20.97 5.74 9.52
C PRO A 123 19.63 5.18 9.03
N HIS A 124 18.88 6.02 8.33
CA HIS A 124 17.59 5.69 7.75
C HIS A 124 17.70 5.57 6.23
N ILE A 125 17.23 4.47 5.68
CA ILE A 125 17.14 4.23 4.23
C ILE A 125 15.68 4.22 3.82
N LEU A 126 15.36 4.87 2.70
CA LEU A 126 14.04 4.82 2.06
C LEU A 126 14.11 4.06 0.74
N ILE A 127 13.19 3.13 0.51
CA ILE A 127 12.91 2.50 -0.79
C ILE A 127 11.40 2.54 -1.00
N ASP A 128 10.93 3.39 -1.91
CA ASP A 128 9.52 3.74 -2.01
C ASP A 128 9.13 4.25 -3.40
N HIS A 129 7.85 4.15 -3.74
CA HIS A 129 7.29 4.69 -4.96
C HIS A 129 6.24 5.81 -4.73
N HIS A 130 6.06 6.25 -3.49
CA HIS A 130 5.17 7.37 -3.19
C HIS A 130 5.82 8.73 -3.52
N LEU A 131 4.97 9.74 -3.72
CA LEU A 131 5.40 11.12 -3.95
C LEU A 131 5.89 11.77 -2.64
N ASP A 132 6.69 12.82 -2.77
CA ASP A 132 7.11 13.71 -1.68
C ASP A 132 7.82 12.98 -0.51
N PRO A 133 8.96 12.30 -0.76
CA PRO A 133 9.74 11.66 0.30
C PRO A 133 10.29 12.67 1.30
N ASP A 134 10.35 12.28 2.58
CA ASP A 134 11.00 13.09 3.61
C ASP A 134 12.49 13.29 3.27
N PRO A 135 13.03 14.52 3.29
CA PRO A 135 14.41 14.78 2.92
C PRO A 135 15.45 14.33 3.97
N THR A 136 15.03 13.82 5.11
CA THR A 136 15.92 13.45 6.22
C THR A 136 16.55 12.05 6.07
N PHE A 137 16.15 11.26 5.10
CA PHE A 137 16.73 9.94 4.87
C PHE A 137 18.21 10.01 4.49
N THR A 138 19.03 9.15 5.09
CA THR A 138 20.48 9.02 4.81
C THR A 138 20.72 8.56 3.36
N LEU A 139 19.88 7.66 2.88
CA LEU A 139 19.90 7.16 1.50
C LEU A 139 18.45 6.97 1.04
N CYS A 140 18.14 7.45 -0.17
CA CYS A 140 16.77 7.49 -0.67
C CYS A 140 16.71 6.91 -2.10
N PHE A 141 15.86 5.87 -2.27
CA PHE A 141 15.44 5.30 -3.55
C PHE A 141 13.94 5.55 -3.70
N SER A 142 13.56 6.76 -4.08
CA SER A 142 12.17 7.15 -4.31
C SER A 142 11.90 7.28 -5.80
N TYR A 143 11.02 6.43 -6.34
CA TYR A 143 10.72 6.33 -7.77
C TYR A 143 9.21 6.23 -8.00
N PRO A 144 8.48 7.36 -8.06
CA PRO A 144 7.03 7.37 -8.25
C PRO A 144 6.54 6.77 -9.57
N GLU A 145 7.43 6.59 -10.55
CA GLU A 145 7.16 5.88 -11.80
C GLU A 145 7.17 4.36 -11.67
N ALA A 146 7.62 3.82 -10.54
CA ALA A 146 7.49 2.40 -10.27
C ALA A 146 6.02 2.02 -10.03
N SER A 147 5.66 0.83 -10.49
CA SER A 147 4.29 0.34 -10.30
C SER A 147 4.03 -0.18 -8.90
N ALA A 148 5.10 -0.49 -8.15
CA ALA A 148 5.09 -1.05 -6.82
C ALA A 148 6.49 -0.93 -6.20
N THR A 149 6.58 -0.85 -4.87
CA THR A 149 7.86 -0.96 -4.15
C THR A 149 8.51 -2.33 -4.37
N CYS A 150 7.72 -3.39 -4.55
CA CYS A 150 8.21 -4.73 -4.92
C CYS A 150 8.91 -4.76 -6.29
N GLU A 151 8.47 -3.96 -7.26
CA GLU A 151 9.17 -3.79 -8.54
C GLU A 151 10.55 -3.13 -8.33
N LEU A 152 10.60 -2.06 -7.52
CA LEU A 152 11.86 -1.41 -7.13
C LEU A 152 12.79 -2.37 -6.41
N MET A 153 12.26 -3.14 -5.47
CA MET A 153 13.02 -4.10 -4.68
C MET A 153 13.66 -5.18 -5.57
N HIS A 154 12.89 -5.73 -6.52
CA HIS A 154 13.43 -6.67 -7.51
C HIS A 154 14.61 -6.06 -8.28
N ALA A 155 14.43 -4.86 -8.81
CA ALA A 155 15.48 -4.17 -9.58
C ALA A 155 16.72 -3.83 -8.73
N LEU A 156 16.55 -3.47 -7.43
CA LEU A 156 17.65 -3.22 -6.50
C LEU A 156 18.43 -4.49 -6.18
N ILE A 157 17.76 -5.62 -5.95
CA ILE A 157 18.41 -6.92 -5.71
C ILE A 157 19.29 -7.30 -6.91
N LEU A 158 18.78 -7.14 -8.13
CA LEU A 158 19.58 -7.38 -9.36
C LEU A 158 20.77 -6.42 -9.47
N SER A 159 20.57 -5.14 -9.17
CA SER A 159 21.63 -4.12 -9.23
C SER A 159 22.73 -4.33 -8.19
N LEU A 160 22.39 -4.95 -7.06
CA LEU A 160 23.35 -5.36 -6.03
C LEU A 160 24.10 -6.64 -6.40
N GLY A 161 23.69 -7.38 -7.44
CA GLY A 161 24.23 -8.69 -7.79
C GLY A 161 23.85 -9.77 -6.78
N TRP A 162 22.67 -9.67 -6.18
CA TRP A 162 22.15 -10.58 -5.16
C TRP A 162 20.98 -11.46 -5.67
N GLU A 163 20.84 -11.58 -6.96
CA GLU A 163 19.77 -12.33 -7.63
C GLU A 163 19.75 -13.83 -7.27
N GLU A 164 20.88 -14.40 -6.87
CA GLU A 164 20.97 -15.79 -6.44
C GLU A 164 20.21 -16.07 -5.12
N TYR A 165 19.96 -15.03 -4.33
CA TYR A 165 19.20 -15.14 -3.08
C TYR A 165 17.67 -15.03 -3.28
N ILE A 166 17.18 -14.76 -4.50
CA ILE A 166 15.74 -14.75 -4.77
C ILE A 166 15.24 -16.20 -4.87
N THR A 167 14.77 -16.74 -3.75
CA THR A 167 14.11 -18.06 -3.72
C THR A 167 12.69 -17.97 -4.30
N SER A 168 12.03 -19.12 -4.46
CA SER A 168 10.62 -19.17 -4.92
C SER A 168 9.66 -18.41 -4.00
N GLU A 169 9.91 -18.44 -2.68
CA GLU A 169 9.12 -17.73 -1.68
C GLU A 169 9.34 -16.21 -1.79
N ILE A 170 10.60 -15.77 -1.93
CA ILE A 170 10.92 -14.35 -2.14
C ILE A 170 10.33 -13.86 -3.46
N ALA A 171 10.45 -14.64 -4.52
CA ALA A 171 9.82 -14.31 -5.81
C ALA A 171 8.29 -14.23 -5.70
N THR A 172 7.67 -15.09 -4.89
CA THR A 172 6.23 -15.07 -4.61
C THR A 172 5.82 -13.80 -3.84
N LEU A 173 6.59 -13.39 -2.83
CA LEU A 173 6.38 -12.14 -2.09
C LEU A 173 6.42 -10.92 -3.01
N LEU A 174 7.49 -10.77 -3.80
CA LEU A 174 7.66 -9.65 -4.72
C LEU A 174 6.57 -9.63 -5.79
N LEU A 175 6.22 -10.78 -6.35
CA LEU A 175 5.14 -10.86 -7.34
C LEU A 175 3.78 -10.54 -6.74
N THR A 176 3.53 -10.91 -5.48
CA THR A 176 2.28 -10.56 -4.78
C THR A 176 2.13 -9.05 -4.65
N GLY A 177 3.18 -8.34 -4.22
CA GLY A 177 3.15 -6.89 -4.12
C GLY A 177 2.89 -6.23 -5.47
N ILE A 178 3.58 -6.64 -6.52
CA ILE A 178 3.34 -6.15 -7.89
C ILE A 178 1.87 -6.35 -8.31
N ILE A 179 1.30 -7.54 -8.06
CA ILE A 179 -0.08 -7.87 -8.43
C ILE A 179 -1.09 -7.05 -7.65
N THR A 180 -0.88 -6.87 -6.35
CA THR A 180 -1.82 -6.10 -5.50
C THR A 180 -1.81 -4.64 -5.86
N ASP A 181 -0.65 -4.01 -5.97
CA ASP A 181 -0.52 -2.58 -6.19
C ASP A 181 -0.89 -2.14 -7.62
N THR A 182 -0.62 -2.97 -8.61
CA THR A 182 -1.09 -2.75 -9.99
C THR A 182 -2.56 -3.09 -10.19
N GLY A 183 -3.26 -3.57 -9.15
CA GLY A 183 -4.64 -4.06 -9.28
C GLY A 183 -4.76 -5.16 -10.33
N ARG A 184 -3.85 -6.13 -10.33
CA ARG A 184 -3.75 -7.19 -11.34
C ARG A 184 -3.49 -6.64 -12.74
N PHE A 185 -2.58 -5.67 -12.84
CA PHE A 185 -2.17 -4.99 -14.08
C PHE A 185 -3.29 -4.18 -14.75
N MET A 186 -4.29 -3.72 -13.97
CA MET A 186 -5.39 -2.87 -14.48
C MET A 186 -5.14 -1.37 -14.27
N TYR A 187 -4.20 -0.99 -13.39
CA TYR A 187 -3.94 0.41 -13.05
C TYR A 187 -2.78 0.98 -13.87
N SER A 188 -2.45 2.27 -13.65
CA SER A 188 -1.38 2.99 -14.33
C SER A 188 0.02 2.43 -14.04
N HIS A 189 1.03 2.96 -14.77
CA HIS A 189 2.46 2.57 -14.69
C HIS A 189 2.81 1.17 -15.20
N ILE A 190 1.94 0.58 -16.02
CA ILE A 190 2.26 -0.67 -16.71
C ILE A 190 3.33 -0.40 -17.79
N SER A 191 4.45 -1.11 -17.72
CA SER A 191 5.61 -0.93 -18.60
C SER A 191 6.21 -2.27 -19.05
N PRO A 192 6.98 -2.30 -20.14
CA PRO A 192 7.72 -3.51 -20.54
C PRO A 192 8.66 -4.02 -19.44
N GLU A 193 9.29 -3.10 -18.69
CA GLU A 193 10.21 -3.42 -17.60
C GLU A 193 9.50 -4.11 -16.43
N LEU A 194 8.26 -3.68 -16.10
CA LEU A 194 7.43 -4.36 -15.10
C LEU A 194 7.17 -5.83 -15.53
N PHE A 195 6.78 -6.05 -16.79
CA PHE A 195 6.56 -7.42 -17.28
C PHE A 195 7.85 -8.23 -17.37
N ALA A 196 9.00 -7.61 -17.60
CA ALA A 196 10.29 -8.27 -17.52
C ALA A 196 10.58 -8.73 -16.08
N SER A 197 10.32 -7.89 -15.08
CA SER A 197 10.41 -8.28 -13.68
C SER A 197 9.46 -9.42 -13.32
N VAL A 198 8.20 -9.36 -13.75
CA VAL A 198 7.23 -10.46 -13.59
C VAL A 198 7.73 -11.75 -14.22
N SER A 199 8.26 -11.68 -15.44
CA SER A 199 8.81 -12.85 -16.15
C SER A 199 9.98 -13.48 -15.41
N ASP A 200 10.91 -12.67 -14.88
CA ASP A 200 12.05 -13.17 -14.09
C ASP A 200 11.57 -13.80 -12.77
N LEU A 201 10.65 -13.17 -12.05
CA LEU A 201 10.09 -13.71 -10.82
C LEU A 201 9.37 -15.06 -11.04
N LEU A 202 8.64 -15.20 -12.14
CA LEU A 202 8.03 -16.47 -12.55
C LEU A 202 9.09 -17.54 -12.88
N ALA A 203 10.16 -17.16 -13.58
CA ALA A 203 11.27 -18.06 -13.91
C ALA A 203 12.00 -18.56 -12.64
N ARG A 204 12.01 -17.74 -11.58
CA ARG A 204 12.54 -18.10 -10.23
C ARG A 204 11.56 -18.92 -9.39
N GLY A 205 10.39 -19.25 -9.93
CA GLY A 205 9.41 -20.13 -9.28
C GLY A 205 8.35 -19.42 -8.43
N ALA A 206 8.09 -18.13 -8.65
CA ALA A 206 6.97 -17.45 -8.02
C ALA A 206 5.66 -18.20 -8.32
N ASN A 207 4.87 -18.48 -7.26
CA ASN A 207 3.65 -19.26 -7.41
C ASN A 207 2.44 -18.38 -7.80
N TYR A 208 2.41 -17.94 -9.05
CA TYR A 208 1.35 -17.08 -9.59
C TYR A 208 -0.06 -17.66 -9.36
N SER A 209 -0.25 -18.94 -9.64
CA SER A 209 -1.56 -19.58 -9.46
C SER A 209 -2.04 -19.51 -8.03
N HIS A 210 -1.15 -19.73 -7.05
CA HIS A 210 -1.48 -19.61 -5.63
C HIS A 210 -1.79 -18.16 -5.25
N ILE A 211 -1.02 -17.18 -5.74
CA ILE A 211 -1.27 -15.75 -5.50
C ILE A 211 -2.68 -15.37 -5.96
N ILE A 212 -3.03 -15.71 -7.22
CA ILE A 212 -4.33 -15.38 -7.79
C ILE A 212 -5.46 -16.13 -7.05
N ASP A 213 -5.25 -17.39 -6.71
CA ASP A 213 -6.20 -18.17 -5.91
C ASP A 213 -6.51 -17.46 -4.58
N ARG A 214 -5.48 -17.13 -3.80
CA ARG A 214 -5.61 -16.46 -2.51
C ARG A 214 -6.27 -15.07 -2.60
N LEU A 215 -5.89 -14.27 -3.59
CA LEU A 215 -6.42 -12.93 -3.78
C LEU A 215 -7.83 -12.88 -4.41
N THR A 216 -8.35 -14.00 -4.93
CA THR A 216 -9.60 -14.00 -5.70
C THR A 216 -10.69 -14.87 -5.09
N TYR A 217 -10.34 -16.07 -4.61
CA TYR A 217 -11.33 -17.12 -4.29
C TYR A 217 -11.49 -17.39 -2.79
N HIS A 218 -10.70 -16.76 -1.93
CA HIS A 218 -10.76 -17.00 -0.48
C HIS A 218 -11.52 -15.89 0.29
N ASN A 219 -12.48 -15.23 -0.38
CA ASN A 219 -13.32 -14.25 0.28
C ASN A 219 -14.31 -14.95 1.22
N PRO A 220 -14.48 -14.52 2.47
CA PRO A 220 -15.52 -15.01 3.35
C PRO A 220 -16.92 -14.84 2.74
N GLU A 221 -17.83 -15.78 2.98
CA GLU A 221 -19.24 -15.70 2.49
C GLU A 221 -19.89 -14.35 2.84
N LEU A 222 -19.63 -13.87 4.04
CA LEU A 222 -20.02 -12.55 4.52
C LEU A 222 -19.64 -11.42 3.56
N GLN A 223 -18.41 -11.42 3.07
CA GLN A 223 -17.90 -10.39 2.15
C GLN A 223 -18.66 -10.39 0.82
N VAL A 224 -18.91 -11.58 0.27
CA VAL A 224 -19.69 -11.76 -0.96
C VAL A 224 -21.15 -11.30 -0.77
N ARG A 225 -21.75 -11.62 0.38
CA ARG A 225 -23.11 -11.17 0.72
C ARG A 225 -23.19 -9.66 0.96
N LEU A 226 -22.20 -9.08 1.65
CA LEU A 226 -22.09 -7.64 1.85
C LEU A 226 -21.94 -6.90 0.50
N GLN A 227 -21.11 -7.44 -0.39
CA GLN A 227 -20.94 -6.89 -1.74
C GLN A 227 -22.28 -6.90 -2.51
N GLY A 228 -23.02 -8.03 -2.49
CA GLY A 228 -24.34 -8.12 -3.10
C GLY A 228 -25.33 -7.07 -2.54
N TYR A 229 -25.38 -6.90 -1.22
CA TYR A 229 -26.20 -5.90 -0.57
C TYR A 229 -25.79 -4.48 -0.97
N VAL A 230 -24.51 -4.19 -1.00
CA VAL A 230 -23.99 -2.87 -1.37
C VAL A 230 -24.39 -2.52 -2.81
N LEU A 231 -24.22 -3.43 -3.74
CA LEU A 231 -24.51 -3.18 -5.15
C LEU A 231 -26.01 -3.02 -5.43
N ASP A 232 -26.86 -3.77 -4.73
CA ASP A 232 -28.31 -3.73 -4.92
C ASP A 232 -28.98 -2.57 -4.15
N GLN A 233 -28.54 -2.28 -2.91
CA GLN A 233 -29.26 -1.42 -2.00
C GLN A 233 -28.55 -0.08 -1.69
N LYS A 234 -27.24 0.02 -1.92
CA LYS A 234 -26.42 1.14 -1.43
C LYS A 234 -25.68 1.89 -2.52
N LEU A 235 -25.62 1.34 -3.72
CA LEU A 235 -25.00 1.97 -4.87
C LEU A 235 -25.92 3.03 -5.46
N GLU A 236 -25.43 4.26 -5.49
CA GLU A 236 -26.08 5.37 -6.19
C GLU A 236 -25.24 5.81 -7.38
N ILE A 237 -25.88 5.94 -8.53
CA ILE A 237 -25.23 6.33 -9.79
C ILE A 237 -25.66 7.74 -10.18
N TYR A 238 -24.70 8.57 -10.57
CA TYR A 238 -24.87 9.95 -11.03
C TYR A 238 -24.33 10.07 -12.46
N PRO A 239 -25.13 9.68 -13.49
CA PRO A 239 -24.65 9.62 -14.88
C PRO A 239 -24.14 10.98 -15.40
N ALA A 240 -24.82 12.07 -15.07
CA ALA A 240 -24.42 13.42 -15.47
C ALA A 240 -23.06 13.85 -14.89
N LEU A 241 -22.63 13.25 -13.79
CA LEU A 241 -21.33 13.48 -13.16
C LEU A 241 -20.33 12.35 -13.44
N ARG A 242 -20.70 11.36 -14.25
CA ARG A 242 -19.91 10.17 -14.54
C ARG A 242 -19.37 9.51 -13.26
N ALA A 243 -20.19 9.47 -12.20
CA ALA A 243 -19.76 9.10 -10.87
C ALA A 243 -20.75 8.15 -10.17
N ALA A 244 -20.24 7.46 -9.17
CA ALA A 244 -21.03 6.66 -8.24
C ALA A 244 -20.69 7.01 -6.79
N CYS A 245 -21.62 6.66 -5.89
CA CYS A 245 -21.41 6.76 -4.45
C CYS A 245 -21.98 5.52 -3.77
N ILE A 246 -21.23 4.97 -2.83
CA ILE A 246 -21.68 3.89 -1.95
C ILE A 246 -21.65 4.42 -0.53
N THR A 247 -22.70 4.11 0.26
CA THR A 247 -22.75 4.50 1.67
C THR A 247 -23.06 3.31 2.55
N LEU A 248 -22.32 3.13 3.65
CA LEU A 248 -22.57 2.10 4.67
C LEU A 248 -22.58 2.69 6.06
N THR A 249 -23.63 2.40 6.82
CA THR A 249 -23.73 2.74 8.23
C THR A 249 -23.05 1.70 9.11
N GLN A 250 -22.69 2.11 10.32
CA GLN A 250 -22.18 1.19 11.34
C GLN A 250 -23.17 0.05 11.66
N ALA A 251 -24.47 0.35 11.67
CA ALA A 251 -25.51 -0.66 11.89
C ALA A 251 -25.56 -1.72 10.80
N GLU A 252 -25.38 -1.30 9.55
CA GLU A 252 -25.30 -2.23 8.41
C GLU A 252 -24.05 -3.10 8.47
N LEU A 253 -22.89 -2.52 8.79
CA LEU A 253 -21.66 -3.28 8.99
C LEU A 253 -21.81 -4.33 10.08
N LEU A 254 -22.37 -3.95 11.24
CA LEU A 254 -22.63 -4.86 12.35
C LEU A 254 -23.64 -5.96 11.98
N ARG A 255 -24.67 -5.64 11.21
CA ARG A 255 -25.66 -6.64 10.73
C ARG A 255 -25.01 -7.76 9.90
N PHE A 256 -24.00 -7.42 9.11
CA PHE A 256 -23.23 -8.41 8.34
C PHE A 256 -22.08 -9.02 9.15
N GLY A 257 -21.80 -8.54 10.37
CA GLY A 257 -20.61 -8.96 11.14
C GLY A 257 -19.29 -8.52 10.48
N ALA A 258 -19.35 -7.45 9.66
CA ALA A 258 -18.20 -6.99 8.91
C ALA A 258 -17.17 -6.33 9.82
N THR A 259 -15.92 -6.66 9.60
CA THR A 259 -14.73 -6.13 10.27
C THR A 259 -13.91 -5.23 9.34
N LYS A 260 -12.81 -4.71 9.84
CA LYS A 260 -11.82 -3.99 9.01
C LYS A 260 -11.31 -4.96 7.91
N GLY A 261 -11.26 -4.50 6.67
CA GLY A 261 -10.88 -5.33 5.51
C GLY A 261 -12.06 -5.87 4.70
N ASP A 262 -13.20 -6.20 5.34
CA ASP A 262 -14.35 -6.80 4.64
C ASP A 262 -15.04 -5.85 3.63
N THR A 263 -14.73 -4.58 3.66
CA THR A 263 -15.22 -3.57 2.71
C THR A 263 -14.18 -3.19 1.66
N GLU A 264 -13.00 -3.83 1.68
CA GLU A 264 -11.94 -3.53 0.73
C GLU A 264 -12.39 -3.87 -0.70
N GLY A 265 -11.99 -3.03 -1.65
CA GLY A 265 -12.35 -3.21 -3.06
C GLY A 265 -13.77 -2.79 -3.47
N LEU A 266 -14.71 -2.59 -2.54
CA LEU A 266 -16.10 -2.20 -2.88
C LEU A 266 -16.16 -0.91 -3.70
N VAL A 267 -15.30 0.05 -3.42
CA VAL A 267 -15.21 1.33 -4.14
C VAL A 267 -14.81 1.18 -5.61
N ASN A 268 -14.15 0.09 -5.99
CA ASN A 268 -13.69 -0.15 -7.36
C ASN A 268 -14.81 -0.72 -8.26
N ILE A 269 -15.78 -1.42 -7.68
CA ILE A 269 -16.80 -2.14 -8.45
C ILE A 269 -17.62 -1.21 -9.35
N PRO A 270 -18.08 -0.04 -8.90
CA PRO A 270 -18.85 0.86 -9.77
C PRO A 270 -18.08 1.42 -10.96
N LEU A 271 -16.73 1.40 -10.92
CA LEU A 271 -15.91 1.84 -12.05
C LEU A 271 -15.97 0.87 -13.24
N THR A 272 -16.57 -0.32 -13.07
CA THR A 272 -16.85 -1.26 -14.16
C THR A 272 -18.10 -0.90 -14.95
N ILE A 273 -18.90 0.05 -14.46
CA ILE A 273 -20.11 0.51 -15.14
C ILE A 273 -19.72 1.48 -16.26
N GLU A 274 -20.20 1.20 -17.47
CA GLU A 274 -19.97 2.06 -18.62
C GLU A 274 -20.35 3.53 -18.32
N GLY A 275 -19.45 4.45 -18.63
CA GLY A 275 -19.65 5.89 -18.41
C GLY A 275 -19.32 6.37 -17.00
N ILE A 276 -19.05 5.51 -16.03
CA ILE A 276 -18.63 5.87 -14.66
C ILE A 276 -17.11 5.82 -14.57
N ASN A 277 -16.49 6.92 -14.18
CA ASN A 277 -15.03 7.00 -14.01
C ASN A 277 -14.59 7.52 -12.62
N CYS A 278 -15.53 7.71 -11.70
CA CYS A 278 -15.25 8.12 -10.33
C CYS A 278 -16.22 7.43 -9.36
N CYS A 279 -15.73 6.97 -8.23
CA CYS A 279 -16.54 6.44 -7.14
C CYS A 279 -16.03 6.92 -5.79
N CYS A 280 -16.97 7.28 -4.91
CA CYS A 280 -16.72 7.53 -3.49
C CYS A 280 -17.45 6.47 -2.66
N PHE A 281 -16.72 5.80 -1.77
CA PHE A 281 -17.27 4.94 -0.74
C PHE A 281 -17.21 5.64 0.60
N ILE A 282 -18.35 5.84 1.23
CA ILE A 282 -18.54 6.56 2.50
C ILE A 282 -18.99 5.56 3.55
N ARG A 283 -18.23 5.39 4.61
CA ARG A 283 -18.48 4.42 5.66
C ARG A 283 -18.46 5.08 7.03
N GLU A 284 -19.48 4.79 7.86
CA GLU A 284 -19.41 5.14 9.28
C GLU A 284 -18.32 4.31 9.99
N ASP A 285 -17.56 4.97 10.82
CA ASP A 285 -16.69 4.38 11.84
C ASP A 285 -17.18 4.85 13.22
N LYS A 286 -16.59 4.37 14.32
CA LYS A 286 -17.10 4.61 15.70
C LYS A 286 -17.30 6.08 16.03
N THR A 287 -16.46 6.97 15.53
CA THR A 287 -16.45 8.40 15.91
C THR A 287 -16.45 9.35 14.69
N GLN A 288 -16.38 8.82 13.48
CA GLN A 288 -16.21 9.62 12.26
C GLN A 288 -16.72 8.86 11.05
N VAL A 289 -16.71 9.51 9.91
CA VAL A 289 -16.99 8.91 8.61
C VAL A 289 -15.69 8.80 7.81
N LYS A 290 -15.42 7.64 7.26
CA LYS A 290 -14.27 7.41 6.36
C LYS A 290 -14.71 7.41 4.92
N LEU A 291 -13.91 8.05 4.07
CA LEU A 291 -14.15 8.15 2.65
C LEU A 291 -12.99 7.53 1.89
N SER A 292 -13.32 6.67 0.94
CA SER A 292 -12.38 6.14 -0.03
C SER A 292 -12.80 6.59 -1.42
N PHE A 293 -11.87 7.13 -2.18
CA PHE A 293 -12.11 7.63 -3.53
C PHE A 293 -11.31 6.81 -4.53
N ARG A 294 -11.92 6.47 -5.64
CA ARG A 294 -11.26 5.82 -6.77
C ARG A 294 -11.72 6.42 -8.08
N SER A 295 -10.84 6.43 -9.05
CA SER A 295 -11.17 6.85 -10.42
C SER A 295 -10.40 6.05 -11.46
N THR A 296 -10.78 6.26 -12.72
CA THR A 296 -10.06 5.74 -13.89
C THR A 296 -9.60 6.88 -14.78
N GLY A 297 -8.55 6.64 -15.57
CA GLY A 297 -7.97 7.64 -16.47
C GLY A 297 -7.32 8.81 -15.71
N SER A 298 -7.51 10.01 -16.22
CA SER A 298 -6.88 11.24 -15.69
C SER A 298 -7.72 11.96 -14.63
N PHE A 299 -8.83 11.40 -14.16
CA PHE A 299 -9.69 12.09 -13.21
C PHE A 299 -9.10 12.13 -11.79
N PRO A 300 -8.79 13.33 -11.22
CA PRO A 300 -7.96 13.46 -10.03
C PRO A 300 -8.76 13.38 -8.72
N VAL A 301 -9.01 12.17 -8.19
CA VAL A 301 -9.77 12.01 -6.93
C VAL A 301 -9.01 12.50 -5.69
N ASN A 302 -7.70 12.63 -5.74
CA ASN A 302 -6.92 13.26 -4.67
C ASN A 302 -7.33 14.73 -4.44
N GLN A 303 -7.72 15.44 -5.49
CA GLN A 303 -8.26 16.81 -5.37
C GLN A 303 -9.62 16.81 -4.65
N LEU A 304 -10.50 15.81 -4.90
CA LEU A 304 -11.76 15.69 -4.15
C LEU A 304 -11.51 15.42 -2.67
N ALA A 305 -10.59 14.53 -2.36
CA ALA A 305 -10.22 14.22 -0.98
C ALA A 305 -9.65 15.45 -0.25
N SER A 306 -8.76 16.18 -0.90
CA SER A 306 -8.11 17.37 -0.34
C SER A 306 -9.09 18.55 -0.18
N ALA A 307 -9.81 18.92 -1.24
CA ALA A 307 -10.67 20.10 -1.24
C ALA A 307 -11.89 19.97 -0.32
N GLY A 308 -12.50 18.78 -0.28
CA GLY A 308 -13.71 18.55 0.52
C GLY A 308 -13.45 18.17 1.97
N PHE A 309 -12.31 17.52 2.25
CA PHE A 309 -12.13 16.81 3.53
C PHE A 309 -10.73 16.95 4.13
N GLY A 310 -9.82 17.67 3.50
CA GLY A 310 -8.42 17.76 3.98
C GLY A 310 -7.64 16.44 3.90
N GLY A 311 -8.16 15.49 3.11
CA GLY A 311 -7.52 14.20 2.85
C GLY A 311 -6.47 14.26 1.74
N GLY A 312 -6.06 13.10 1.21
CA GLY A 312 -5.06 13.03 0.15
C GLY A 312 -4.90 11.63 -0.43
N GLY A 313 -3.92 11.47 -1.28
CA GLY A 313 -3.58 10.21 -1.95
C GLY A 313 -3.09 10.44 -3.38
N HIS A 314 -3.11 9.38 -4.17
CA HIS A 314 -2.72 9.38 -5.58
C HIS A 314 -3.85 9.90 -6.50
N LEU A 315 -3.50 10.16 -7.76
CA LEU A 315 -4.42 10.64 -8.78
C LEU A 315 -5.74 9.84 -8.81
N ASN A 316 -5.64 8.52 -8.81
CA ASN A 316 -6.77 7.60 -8.96
C ASN A 316 -7.20 6.89 -7.66
N ALA A 317 -6.49 7.11 -6.54
CA ALA A 317 -6.77 6.49 -5.25
C ALA A 317 -6.48 7.46 -4.11
N ALA A 318 -7.51 7.86 -3.37
CA ALA A 318 -7.38 8.80 -2.28
C ALA A 318 -8.28 8.42 -1.11
N GLY A 319 -7.97 8.95 0.08
CA GLY A 319 -8.75 8.75 1.29
C GLY A 319 -8.94 10.03 2.07
N ALA A 320 -10.00 10.06 2.88
CA ALA A 320 -10.27 11.16 3.79
C ALA A 320 -11.09 10.70 5.00
N GLU A 321 -11.17 11.55 6.01
CA GLU A 321 -12.02 11.38 7.18
C GLU A 321 -12.89 12.63 7.37
N HIS A 322 -14.10 12.45 7.90
CA HIS A 322 -15.03 13.55 8.15
C HIS A 322 -15.69 13.39 9.52
N GLN A 323 -15.67 14.49 10.29
CA GLN A 323 -16.38 14.57 11.57
C GLN A 323 -17.82 15.03 11.29
N GLY A 324 -18.74 14.09 11.16
CA GLY A 324 -20.12 14.36 10.83
C GLY A 324 -20.88 13.14 10.34
N SER A 325 -22.02 13.33 9.73
CA SER A 325 -22.87 12.24 9.22
C SER A 325 -22.46 11.81 7.79
N ILE A 326 -22.86 10.59 7.42
CA ILE A 326 -22.75 10.10 6.03
C ILE A 326 -23.41 11.08 5.05
N GLN A 327 -24.57 11.64 5.43
CA GLN A 327 -25.32 12.54 4.53
C GLN A 327 -24.57 13.86 4.31
N GLU A 328 -23.93 14.42 5.32
CA GLU A 328 -23.09 15.61 5.20
C GLU A 328 -21.88 15.31 4.31
N ALA A 329 -21.16 14.21 4.57
CA ALA A 329 -20.03 13.80 3.76
C ALA A 329 -20.42 13.60 2.28
N LYS A 330 -21.54 12.94 2.03
CA LYS A 330 -22.08 12.75 0.67
C LYS A 330 -22.42 14.08 -0.02
N ASN A 331 -23.00 15.02 0.70
CA ASN A 331 -23.33 16.34 0.15
C ASN A 331 -22.06 17.12 -0.22
N ILE A 332 -21.03 17.08 0.64
CA ILE A 332 -19.73 17.68 0.37
C ILE A 332 -19.11 17.02 -0.88
N TYR A 333 -19.06 15.68 -0.92
CA TYR A 333 -18.55 14.96 -2.08
C TYR A 333 -19.21 15.39 -3.39
N LEU A 334 -20.54 15.41 -3.44
CA LEU A 334 -21.29 15.79 -4.65
C LEU A 334 -21.09 17.27 -5.02
N CYS A 335 -20.89 18.14 -4.05
CA CYS A 335 -20.58 19.55 -4.29
C CYS A 335 -19.20 19.72 -4.94
N GLU A 336 -18.17 19.13 -4.35
CA GLU A 336 -16.80 19.22 -4.87
C GLU A 336 -16.64 18.50 -6.22
N LEU A 337 -17.33 17.37 -6.40
CA LEU A 337 -17.37 16.66 -7.67
C LEU A 337 -17.93 17.53 -8.81
N ARG A 338 -19.04 18.27 -8.57
CA ARG A 338 -19.60 19.20 -9.57
C ARG A 338 -18.62 20.29 -9.94
N LYS A 339 -17.98 20.93 -8.94
CA LYS A 339 -16.96 21.96 -9.18
C LYS A 339 -15.81 21.44 -10.06
N LEU A 340 -15.32 20.23 -9.76
CA LEU A 340 -14.22 19.63 -10.51
C LEU A 340 -14.64 19.28 -11.95
N ARG A 341 -15.89 18.79 -12.17
CA ARG A 341 -16.44 18.55 -13.51
C ARG A 341 -16.62 19.84 -14.31
N ASP A 342 -17.08 20.91 -13.68
CA ASP A 342 -17.24 22.22 -14.33
C ASP A 342 -15.86 22.77 -14.78
N GLN A 343 -14.80 22.55 -13.99
CA GLN A 343 -13.43 22.91 -14.36
C GLN A 343 -12.89 22.09 -15.54
N GLU A 344 -13.15 20.78 -15.58
CA GLU A 344 -12.79 19.94 -16.74
C GLU A 344 -13.46 20.43 -18.03
N ALA A 345 -14.74 20.80 -17.95
CA ALA A 345 -15.50 21.29 -19.11
C ALA A 345 -15.00 22.64 -19.65
N ILE A 346 -14.27 23.42 -18.84
CA ILE A 346 -13.70 24.73 -19.24
C ILE A 346 -12.32 24.54 -19.91
N HIS A 347 -11.59 23.51 -19.56
CA HIS A 347 -10.20 23.30 -19.97
C HIS A 347 -9.99 22.16 -20.99
N GLY A 348 -11.02 21.36 -21.28
CA GLY A 348 -11.05 20.29 -22.28
C GLY A 348 -11.90 20.69 -23.49
#